data_a5f5eff7f605adc4ca8a83369e0fab06
#
_entry.id   a5f5eff7f605adc4ca8a83369e0fab06
#
_cell.length_a   1.000
_cell.length_b   1.000
_cell.length_c   1.000
_cell.angle_alpha   90.00
_cell.angle_beta   90.00
_cell.angle_gamma   90.00
#
_symmetry.space_group_name_H-M   'P 1'
#
loop_
_entity.id
_entity.type
_entity.pdbx_description
1 polymer ?
#
loop_
_entity_poly.entity_id
_entity_poly.type
_entity_poly.pdbx_seq_one_letter_code
_entity_poly.pdbx_strand_id
1 'polypeptide(L)'
;MNVAEKYAPTSLNDVVIPNVATQNRLNGYASSGLNGHIILWGPNGTGKSTVAHLLPTAISGYDAFVEPKSLEQLLAMKDLKGYLKQTAHVAQVMNGSKYFLVYDEADTAKGNLAKFWTAVDSCGSDVMVIFTTNNPMAIPASIRSRADEIAFPALTPQQFLPRTQFILQSEGVALPNAQVLHYLTQIQHTPDIRKYCRKVDEIIYLVNSALPLPAAPATAANQPQIKVVAGKKK
;
A
#
# COMPACT_ATOMS: atom_id res chain seq x y z
N MET A 1 2.16 1.13 22.43
CA MET A 1 2.39 1.23 20.95
C MET A 1 1.54 0.15 20.31
N ASN A 2 0.72 0.50 19.34
CA ASN A 2 -0.18 -0.44 18.66
C ASN A 2 0.57 -1.20 17.55
N VAL A 3 -0.02 -2.29 17.05
CA VAL A 3 0.55 -3.12 15.96
C VAL A 3 0.86 -2.31 14.71
N ALA A 4 -0.02 -1.37 14.34
CA ALA A 4 0.18 -0.57 13.14
C ALA A 4 1.42 0.32 13.20
N GLU A 5 1.79 0.81 14.38
CA GLU A 5 2.99 1.60 14.61
C GLU A 5 4.24 0.72 14.76
N LYS A 6 4.14 -0.34 15.63
CA LYS A 6 5.27 -1.23 15.94
C LYS A 6 5.75 -2.00 14.70
N TYR A 7 4.83 -2.40 13.83
CA TYR A 7 5.09 -3.18 12.62
C TYR A 7 4.83 -2.40 11.34
N ALA A 8 5.00 -1.07 11.38
CA ALA A 8 4.91 -0.25 10.18
C ALA A 8 5.95 -0.74 9.14
N PRO A 9 5.58 -0.93 7.87
CA PRO A 9 6.52 -1.30 6.82
C PRO A 9 7.67 -0.28 6.71
N THR A 10 8.90 -0.77 6.65
CA THR A 10 10.12 0.02 6.46
C THR A 10 10.71 -0.15 5.07
N SER A 11 10.26 -1.16 4.34
CA SER A 11 10.64 -1.44 2.95
C SER A 11 9.43 -1.92 2.14
N LEU A 12 9.53 -1.91 0.81
CA LEU A 12 8.48 -2.45 -0.06
C LEU A 12 8.20 -3.94 0.20
N ASN A 13 9.20 -4.70 0.65
CA ASN A 13 9.06 -6.13 0.96
C ASN A 13 8.19 -6.38 2.20
N ASP A 14 8.03 -5.39 3.07
CA ASP A 14 7.19 -5.49 4.27
C ASP A 14 5.72 -5.22 3.97
N VAL A 15 5.43 -4.67 2.80
CA VAL A 15 4.07 -4.28 2.41
C VAL A 15 3.32 -5.48 1.81
N VAL A 16 2.09 -5.69 2.26
CA VAL A 16 1.20 -6.67 1.62
C VAL A 16 0.64 -6.05 0.34
N ILE A 17 1.13 -6.52 -0.80
CA ILE A 17 0.68 -6.05 -2.11
C ILE A 17 -0.55 -6.85 -2.56
N PRO A 18 -1.59 -6.20 -3.11
CA PRO A 18 -2.88 -6.84 -3.36
C PRO A 18 -2.86 -7.93 -4.44
N ASN A 19 -1.97 -7.85 -5.41
CA ASN A 19 -1.89 -8.85 -6.48
C ASN A 19 -0.53 -8.82 -7.19
N VAL A 20 -0.25 -9.87 -7.94
CA VAL A 20 1.02 -10.07 -8.67
C VAL A 20 1.26 -8.98 -9.73
N ALA A 21 0.22 -8.48 -10.39
CA ALA A 21 0.38 -7.43 -11.41
C ALA A 21 0.88 -6.13 -10.78
N THR A 22 0.28 -5.71 -9.66
CA THR A 22 0.74 -4.56 -8.87
C THR A 22 2.17 -4.77 -8.37
N GLN A 23 2.47 -5.96 -7.83
CA GLN A 23 3.82 -6.29 -7.35
C GLN A 23 4.86 -6.19 -8.46
N ASN A 24 4.58 -6.76 -9.63
CA ASN A 24 5.51 -6.73 -10.78
C ASN A 24 5.76 -5.30 -11.26
N ARG A 25 4.75 -4.45 -11.28
CA ARG A 25 4.91 -3.03 -11.63
C ARG A 25 5.80 -2.30 -10.64
N LEU A 26 5.54 -2.44 -9.34
CA LEU A 26 6.37 -1.82 -8.30
C LEU A 26 7.82 -2.31 -8.34
N ASN A 27 8.03 -3.62 -8.54
CA ASN A 27 9.36 -4.19 -8.71
C ASN A 27 10.05 -3.66 -9.98
N GLY A 28 9.29 -3.45 -11.06
CA GLY A 28 9.81 -2.84 -12.29
C GLY A 28 10.38 -1.44 -12.06
N TYR A 29 9.71 -0.63 -11.24
CA TYR A 29 10.22 0.69 -10.84
C TYR A 29 11.43 0.58 -9.89
N ALA A 30 11.36 -0.28 -8.87
CA ALA A 30 12.46 -0.48 -7.93
C ALA A 30 13.75 -1.03 -8.58
N SER A 31 13.62 -1.83 -9.65
CA SER A 31 14.75 -2.37 -10.41
C SER A 31 15.25 -1.45 -11.53
N SER A 32 14.73 -0.24 -11.64
CA SER A 32 15.03 0.71 -12.74
C SER A 32 14.66 0.21 -14.15
N GLY A 33 13.84 -0.83 -14.25
CA GLY A 33 13.30 -1.34 -15.50
C GLY A 33 12.15 -0.49 -16.07
N LEU A 34 11.44 0.22 -15.18
CA LEU A 34 10.38 1.16 -15.52
C LEU A 34 10.75 2.57 -15.09
N ASN A 35 10.32 3.55 -15.86
CA ASN A 35 10.49 4.97 -15.58
C ASN A 35 9.17 5.70 -15.84
N GLY A 36 9.02 6.87 -15.21
CA GLY A 36 7.86 7.73 -15.39
C GLY A 36 7.20 8.08 -14.06
N HIS A 37 6.09 8.77 -14.14
CA HIS A 37 5.31 9.16 -12.98
C HIS A 37 4.32 8.06 -12.62
N ILE A 38 3.86 8.04 -11.36
CA ILE A 38 2.98 7.00 -10.83
C ILE A 38 1.75 7.63 -10.17
N ILE A 39 0.59 7.03 -10.41
CA ILE A 39 -0.63 7.29 -9.67
C ILE A 39 -1.09 5.98 -9.01
N LEU A 40 -0.96 5.89 -7.69
CA LEU A 40 -1.49 4.78 -6.90
C LEU A 40 -2.96 5.08 -6.55
N TRP A 41 -3.88 4.26 -7.02
CA TRP A 41 -5.29 4.53 -6.82
C TRP A 41 -6.06 3.33 -6.24
N GLY A 42 -7.12 3.60 -5.49
CA GLY A 42 -7.96 2.56 -4.87
C GLY A 42 -8.59 3.02 -3.56
N PRO A 43 -9.36 2.15 -2.88
CA PRO A 43 -10.04 2.49 -1.64
C PRO A 43 -9.10 2.95 -0.51
N ASN A 44 -9.67 3.60 0.50
CA ASN A 44 -8.94 4.00 1.70
C ASN A 44 -8.37 2.78 2.44
N GLY A 45 -7.21 2.97 3.09
CA GLY A 45 -6.60 1.95 3.95
C GLY A 45 -6.00 0.75 3.22
N THR A 46 -5.71 0.85 1.92
CA THR A 46 -5.10 -0.25 1.13
C THR A 46 -3.58 -0.20 1.07
N GLY A 47 -2.93 0.76 1.75
CA GLY A 47 -1.46 0.87 1.80
C GLY A 47 -0.84 1.75 0.72
N LYS A 48 -1.62 2.48 -0.09
CA LYS A 48 -1.12 3.38 -1.15
C LYS A 48 -0.09 4.38 -0.65
N SER A 49 -0.41 5.13 0.40
CA SER A 49 0.49 6.13 0.98
C SER A 49 1.78 5.49 1.50
N THR A 50 1.67 4.34 2.17
CA THR A 50 2.85 3.58 2.62
C THR A 50 3.78 3.24 1.47
N VAL A 51 3.23 2.70 0.37
CA VAL A 51 4.00 2.38 -0.83
C VAL A 51 4.57 3.63 -1.48
N ALA A 52 3.77 4.71 -1.61
CA ALA A 52 4.21 5.97 -2.20
C ALA A 52 5.45 6.54 -1.50
N HIS A 53 5.49 6.48 -0.17
CA HIS A 53 6.62 6.97 0.62
C HIS A 53 7.83 6.01 0.66
N LEU A 54 7.64 4.72 0.44
CA LEU A 54 8.74 3.74 0.38
C LEU A 54 9.37 3.62 -1.02
N LEU A 55 8.62 3.94 -2.07
CA LEU A 55 9.09 3.82 -3.45
C LEU A 55 10.34 4.65 -3.76
N PRO A 56 10.46 5.92 -3.35
CA PRO A 56 11.66 6.71 -3.62
C PRO A 56 12.94 6.00 -3.16
N THR A 57 12.99 5.54 -1.92
CA THR A 57 14.14 4.79 -1.38
C THR A 57 14.36 3.46 -2.10
N ALA A 58 13.29 2.76 -2.45
CA ALA A 58 13.40 1.49 -3.20
C ALA A 58 13.96 1.69 -4.62
N ILE A 59 13.66 2.83 -5.27
CA ILE A 59 14.13 3.17 -6.62
C ILE A 59 15.59 3.64 -6.58
N SER A 60 15.95 4.49 -5.60
CA SER A 60 17.29 5.06 -5.50
C SER A 60 18.29 4.12 -4.82
N GLY A 61 17.82 3.11 -4.07
CA GLY A 61 18.67 2.19 -3.32
C GLY A 61 19.38 2.79 -2.10
N TYR A 62 19.10 4.05 -1.75
CA TYR A 62 19.62 4.80 -0.61
C TYR A 62 18.64 5.93 -0.26
N ASP A 63 18.99 6.84 0.66
CA ASP A 63 18.12 7.96 1.04
C ASP A 63 17.77 8.83 -0.18
N ALA A 64 16.51 8.77 -0.57
CA ALA A 64 16.00 9.46 -1.75
C ALA A 64 15.79 10.94 -1.47
N PHE A 65 16.02 11.79 -2.48
CA PHE A 65 15.72 13.21 -2.38
C PHE A 65 14.23 13.48 -2.63
N VAL A 66 13.46 13.59 -1.54
CA VAL A 66 12.01 13.80 -1.58
C VAL A 66 11.65 15.24 -1.23
N GLU A 67 10.72 15.85 -1.96
CA GLU A 67 10.24 17.21 -1.71
C GLU A 67 9.54 17.31 -0.34
N PRO A 68 10.01 18.21 0.54
CA PRO A 68 9.41 18.40 1.86
C PRO A 68 8.15 19.30 1.85
N LYS A 69 7.91 20.07 0.78
CA LYS A 69 6.78 20.99 0.70
C LYS A 69 5.51 20.27 0.28
N SER A 70 4.38 20.72 0.80
CA SER A 70 3.09 20.22 0.37
C SER A 70 2.78 20.62 -1.09
N LEU A 71 1.87 19.90 -1.74
CA LEU A 71 1.43 20.21 -3.10
C LEU A 71 0.87 21.62 -3.21
N GLU A 72 0.09 22.08 -2.20
CA GLU A 72 -0.45 23.44 -2.16
C GLU A 72 0.65 24.51 -2.08
N GLN A 73 1.71 24.24 -1.31
CA GLN A 73 2.85 25.14 -1.21
C GLN A 73 3.56 25.28 -2.56
N LEU A 74 3.75 24.18 -3.28
CA LEU A 74 4.32 24.23 -4.62
C LEU A 74 3.42 24.96 -5.61
N LEU A 75 2.11 24.68 -5.59
CA LEU A 75 1.14 25.31 -6.47
C LEU A 75 1.05 26.84 -6.26
N ALA A 76 1.33 27.32 -5.05
CA ALA A 76 1.37 28.74 -4.72
C ALA A 76 2.64 29.46 -5.18
N MET A 77 3.68 28.74 -5.62
CA MET A 77 4.93 29.36 -6.05
C MET A 77 4.79 30.15 -7.34
N LYS A 78 5.42 31.34 -7.38
CA LYS A 78 5.48 32.16 -8.59
C LYS A 78 6.32 31.49 -9.68
N ASP A 79 7.53 31.03 -9.35
CA ASP A 79 8.42 30.32 -10.26
C ASP A 79 8.62 28.86 -9.83
N LEU A 80 7.56 28.08 -9.97
CA LEU A 80 7.58 26.65 -9.71
C LEU A 80 8.55 25.92 -10.64
N LYS A 81 8.60 26.32 -11.92
CA LYS A 81 9.48 25.68 -12.90
C LYS A 81 10.97 25.84 -12.56
N GLY A 82 11.39 27.06 -12.23
CA GLY A 82 12.78 27.32 -11.81
C GLY A 82 13.14 26.56 -10.54
N TYR A 83 12.23 26.55 -9.56
CA TYR A 83 12.39 25.80 -8.33
C TYR A 83 12.59 24.30 -8.57
N LEU A 84 11.71 23.65 -9.32
CA LEU A 84 11.81 22.20 -9.60
C LEU A 84 13.09 21.84 -10.35
N LYS A 85 13.49 22.65 -11.36
CA LYS A 85 14.73 22.42 -12.10
C LYS A 85 15.98 22.53 -11.22
N GLN A 86 16.04 23.57 -10.39
CA GLN A 86 17.16 23.79 -9.49
C GLN A 86 17.25 22.64 -8.48
N THR A 87 16.13 22.25 -7.87
CA THR A 87 16.11 21.17 -6.86
C THR A 87 16.43 19.82 -7.48
N ALA A 88 15.93 19.52 -8.67
CA ALA A 88 16.26 18.30 -9.40
C ALA A 88 17.77 18.23 -9.73
N HIS A 89 18.36 19.36 -10.14
CA HIS A 89 19.81 19.43 -10.37
C HIS A 89 20.61 19.16 -9.08
N VAL A 90 20.17 19.72 -7.95
CA VAL A 90 20.79 19.45 -6.64
C VAL A 90 20.71 17.97 -6.28
N ALA A 91 19.54 17.35 -6.44
CA ALA A 91 19.34 15.92 -6.18
C ALA A 91 20.28 15.05 -7.04
N GLN A 92 20.40 15.39 -8.33
CA GLN A 92 21.30 14.70 -9.25
C GLN A 92 22.78 14.82 -8.84
N VAL A 93 23.22 16.01 -8.45
CA VAL A 93 24.62 16.27 -8.07
C VAL A 93 24.96 15.63 -6.72
N MET A 94 24.06 15.72 -5.74
CA MET A 94 24.31 15.19 -4.39
C MET A 94 24.21 13.68 -4.32
N ASN A 95 23.21 13.09 -4.95
CA ASN A 95 22.86 11.68 -4.75
C ASN A 95 22.86 10.86 -6.06
N GLY A 96 23.05 11.48 -7.23
CA GLY A 96 22.90 10.81 -8.53
C GLY A 96 21.49 10.26 -8.76
N SER A 97 20.50 10.74 -7.98
CA SER A 97 19.14 10.22 -7.98
C SER A 97 18.14 11.21 -8.56
N LYS A 98 16.94 10.71 -8.84
CA LYS A 98 15.81 11.56 -9.21
C LYS A 98 15.34 12.38 -8.01
N TYR A 99 14.72 13.50 -8.30
CA TYR A 99 13.96 14.27 -7.35
C TYR A 99 12.51 13.78 -7.29
N PHE A 100 12.07 13.32 -6.12
CA PHE A 100 10.76 12.71 -5.93
C PHE A 100 9.76 13.70 -5.36
N LEU A 101 8.60 13.77 -5.99
CA LEU A 101 7.44 14.56 -5.57
C LEU A 101 6.35 13.56 -5.14
N VAL A 102 6.22 13.33 -3.83
CA VAL A 102 5.27 12.35 -3.28
C VAL A 102 4.13 13.08 -2.61
N TYR A 103 2.88 12.89 -3.09
CA TYR A 103 1.72 13.57 -2.55
C TYR A 103 0.55 12.61 -2.38
N ASP A 104 0.05 12.57 -1.14
CA ASP A 104 -1.13 11.81 -0.79
C ASP A 104 -2.40 12.60 -1.15
N GLU A 105 -3.47 11.84 -1.49
CA GLU A 105 -4.80 12.38 -1.78
C GLU A 105 -4.77 13.54 -2.78
N ALA A 106 -4.02 13.38 -3.88
CA ALA A 106 -3.80 14.41 -4.89
C ALA A 106 -5.11 14.92 -5.54
N ASP A 107 -6.19 14.13 -5.45
CA ASP A 107 -7.55 14.50 -5.87
C ASP A 107 -8.20 15.60 -4.99
N THR A 108 -7.68 15.83 -3.78
CA THR A 108 -8.18 16.88 -2.87
C THR A 108 -7.42 18.19 -3.00
N ALA A 109 -6.33 18.23 -3.75
CA ALA A 109 -5.46 19.39 -3.86
C ALA A 109 -6.18 20.61 -4.45
N LYS A 110 -6.10 21.74 -3.76
CA LYS A 110 -6.62 23.03 -4.23
C LYS A 110 -5.55 23.75 -5.04
N GLY A 111 -5.80 23.98 -6.32
CA GLY A 111 -4.89 24.72 -7.17
C GLY A 111 -4.84 24.24 -8.61
N ASN A 112 -3.95 24.85 -9.40
CA ASN A 112 -3.84 24.56 -10.83
C ASN A 112 -2.83 23.40 -11.07
N LEU A 113 -3.32 22.16 -11.00
CA LEU A 113 -2.52 20.96 -11.30
C LEU A 113 -1.95 20.97 -12.73
N ALA A 114 -2.59 21.62 -13.70
CA ALA A 114 -2.05 21.74 -15.06
C ALA A 114 -0.76 22.58 -15.08
N LYS A 115 -0.71 23.69 -14.30
CA LYS A 115 0.51 24.51 -14.13
C LYS A 115 1.63 23.69 -13.48
N PHE A 116 1.30 22.94 -12.42
CA PHE A 116 2.23 22.04 -11.77
C PHE A 116 2.83 21.05 -12.76
N TRP A 117 1.96 20.40 -13.54
CA TRP A 117 2.39 19.37 -14.49
C TRP A 117 3.26 19.94 -15.62
N THR A 118 2.94 21.14 -16.12
CA THR A 118 3.80 21.83 -17.10
C THR A 118 5.21 22.10 -16.53
N ALA A 119 5.31 22.42 -15.24
CA ALA A 119 6.62 22.58 -14.59
C ALA A 119 7.35 21.26 -14.47
N VAL A 120 6.67 20.18 -14.09
CA VAL A 120 7.22 18.80 -14.01
C VAL A 120 7.72 18.34 -15.39
N ASP A 121 6.90 18.46 -16.44
CA ASP A 121 7.28 18.08 -17.82
C ASP A 121 8.56 18.80 -18.27
N SER A 122 8.80 20.03 -17.80
CA SER A 122 10.00 20.79 -18.15
C SER A 122 11.29 20.28 -17.50
N CYS A 123 11.19 19.36 -16.51
CA CYS A 123 12.33 18.75 -15.83
C CYS A 123 12.71 17.40 -16.42
N GLY A 124 11.93 16.87 -17.35
CA GLY A 124 12.19 15.57 -18.01
C GLY A 124 12.24 14.41 -17.00
N SER A 125 13.23 13.55 -17.16
CA SER A 125 13.39 12.34 -16.33
C SER A 125 13.97 12.57 -14.95
N ASP A 126 14.41 13.80 -14.64
CA ASP A 126 15.09 14.13 -13.37
C ASP A 126 14.10 14.26 -12.20
N VAL A 127 12.82 14.43 -12.52
CA VAL A 127 11.71 14.53 -11.55
C VAL A 127 10.77 13.35 -11.72
N MET A 128 10.40 12.73 -10.61
CA MET A 128 9.39 11.68 -10.57
C MET A 128 8.27 12.06 -9.61
N VAL A 129 7.05 12.07 -10.12
CA VAL A 129 5.84 12.33 -9.33
C VAL A 129 5.19 11.00 -8.93
N ILE A 130 4.85 10.88 -7.66
CA ILE A 130 4.09 9.75 -7.10
C ILE A 130 2.87 10.32 -6.40
N PHE A 131 1.70 10.13 -6.98
CA PHE A 131 0.43 10.52 -6.41
C PHE A 131 -0.30 9.33 -5.79
N THR A 132 -0.99 9.56 -4.68
CA THR A 132 -2.04 8.64 -4.24
C THR A 132 -3.40 9.31 -4.39
N THR A 133 -4.43 8.52 -4.68
CA THR A 133 -5.81 9.00 -4.79
C THR A 133 -6.82 7.89 -4.51
N ASN A 134 -7.99 8.28 -4.00
CA ASN A 134 -9.13 7.37 -3.90
C ASN A 134 -10.04 7.47 -5.13
N ASN A 135 -9.93 8.57 -5.88
CA ASN A 135 -10.72 8.82 -7.09
C ASN A 135 -9.80 9.26 -8.25
N PRO A 136 -9.32 8.35 -9.09
CA PRO A 136 -8.42 8.70 -10.19
C PRO A 136 -9.09 9.63 -11.21
N MET A 137 -10.43 9.61 -11.32
CA MET A 137 -11.15 10.48 -12.26
C MET A 137 -11.17 11.96 -11.83
N ALA A 138 -10.86 12.26 -10.57
CA ALA A 138 -10.68 13.63 -10.11
C ALA A 138 -9.34 14.23 -10.55
N ILE A 139 -8.37 13.39 -10.95
CA ILE A 139 -7.11 13.83 -11.54
C ILE A 139 -7.33 14.10 -13.04
N PRO A 140 -6.93 15.26 -13.58
CA PRO A 140 -7.11 15.57 -14.99
C PRO A 140 -6.55 14.50 -15.93
N ALA A 141 -7.30 14.20 -17.01
CA ALA A 141 -6.90 13.16 -17.97
C ALA A 141 -5.53 13.43 -18.61
N SER A 142 -5.15 14.69 -18.79
CA SER A 142 -3.84 15.11 -19.30
C SER A 142 -2.69 14.70 -18.36
N ILE A 143 -2.93 14.58 -17.06
CA ILE A 143 -1.97 14.12 -16.07
C ILE A 143 -1.94 12.60 -16.07
N ARG A 144 -3.11 11.97 -16.03
CA ARG A 144 -3.22 10.50 -16.04
C ARG A 144 -2.56 9.87 -17.27
N SER A 145 -2.66 10.50 -18.44
CA SER A 145 -2.02 10.00 -19.67
C SER A 145 -0.48 10.01 -19.64
N ARG A 146 0.13 10.70 -18.66
CA ARG A 146 1.59 10.81 -18.48
C ARG A 146 2.10 10.00 -17.30
N ALA A 147 1.21 9.40 -16.54
CA ALA A 147 1.54 8.61 -15.36
C ALA A 147 1.06 7.17 -15.51
N ASP A 148 1.76 6.25 -14.87
CA ASP A 148 1.34 4.86 -14.75
C ASP A 148 0.28 4.73 -13.64
N GLU A 149 -0.94 4.36 -14.01
CA GLU A 149 -2.03 4.16 -13.07
C GLU A 149 -1.94 2.74 -12.48
N ILE A 150 -1.58 2.63 -11.21
CA ILE A 150 -1.43 1.36 -10.50
C ILE A 150 -2.56 1.18 -9.49
N ALA A 151 -3.38 0.16 -9.69
CA ALA A 151 -4.51 -0.14 -8.82
C ALA A 151 -4.08 -0.81 -7.51
N PHE A 152 -4.64 -0.32 -6.40
CA PHE A 152 -4.52 -0.88 -5.06
C PHE A 152 -5.90 -1.29 -4.55
N PRO A 153 -6.45 -2.43 -5.02
CA PRO A 153 -7.71 -2.94 -4.49
C PRO A 153 -7.58 -3.31 -3.00
N ALA A 154 -8.71 -3.39 -2.35
CA ALA A 154 -8.77 -3.81 -0.96
C ALA A 154 -8.22 -5.23 -0.77
N LEU A 155 -7.44 -5.44 0.30
CA LEU A 155 -6.90 -6.75 0.64
C LEU A 155 -7.98 -7.67 1.20
N THR A 156 -7.93 -8.93 0.80
CA THR A 156 -8.74 -9.97 1.44
C THR A 156 -8.09 -10.43 2.75
N PRO A 157 -8.87 -11.06 3.68
CA PRO A 157 -8.32 -11.70 4.87
C PRO A 157 -7.19 -12.69 4.55
N GLN A 158 -7.34 -13.46 3.47
CA GLN A 158 -6.34 -14.46 3.03
C GLN A 158 -5.02 -13.80 2.63
N GLN A 159 -5.08 -12.66 1.94
CA GLN A 159 -3.88 -11.92 1.53
C GLN A 159 -3.16 -11.29 2.74
N PHE A 160 -3.91 -10.87 3.77
CA PHE A 160 -3.31 -10.27 4.96
C PHE A 160 -2.85 -11.30 6.01
N LEU A 161 -3.31 -12.56 5.92
CA LEU A 161 -2.99 -13.64 6.86
C LEU A 161 -1.49 -13.85 7.10
N PRO A 162 -0.61 -13.90 6.07
CA PRO A 162 0.83 -14.09 6.31
C PRO A 162 1.44 -12.97 7.15
N ARG A 163 1.03 -11.72 6.91
CA ARG A 163 1.49 -10.58 7.70
C ARG A 163 0.98 -10.65 9.15
N THR A 164 -0.26 -11.06 9.33
CA THR A 164 -0.84 -11.27 10.67
C THR A 164 -0.08 -12.35 11.42
N GLN A 165 0.23 -13.48 10.80
CA GLN A 165 1.00 -14.56 11.42
C GLN A 165 2.41 -14.11 11.82
N PHE A 166 3.08 -13.36 10.96
CA PHE A 166 4.38 -12.77 11.29
C PHE A 166 4.31 -11.90 12.55
N ILE A 167 3.30 -11.04 12.63
CA ILE A 167 3.10 -10.13 13.78
C ILE A 167 2.81 -10.94 15.06
N LEU A 168 1.87 -11.88 14.99
CA LEU A 168 1.49 -12.71 16.14
C LEU A 168 2.69 -13.51 16.67
N GLN A 169 3.48 -14.14 15.79
CA GLN A 169 4.69 -14.86 16.16
C GLN A 169 5.72 -13.95 16.82
N SER A 170 5.89 -12.74 16.30
CA SER A 170 6.80 -11.73 16.88
C SER A 170 6.36 -11.25 18.28
N GLU A 171 5.05 -11.36 18.58
CA GLU A 171 4.47 -11.07 19.91
C GLU A 171 4.39 -12.33 20.81
N GLY A 172 4.95 -13.46 20.37
CA GLY A 172 4.90 -14.72 21.14
C GLY A 172 3.54 -15.43 21.13
N VAL A 173 2.65 -15.03 20.22
CA VAL A 173 1.30 -15.60 20.09
C VAL A 173 1.28 -16.64 18.97
N ALA A 174 1.01 -17.89 19.31
CA ALA A 174 0.89 -19.00 18.35
C ALA A 174 -0.57 -19.40 18.17
N LEU A 175 -1.14 -19.09 17.00
CA LEU A 175 -2.51 -19.45 16.62
C LEU A 175 -2.54 -20.15 15.26
N PRO A 176 -3.41 -21.18 15.08
CA PRO A 176 -3.58 -21.82 13.78
C PRO A 176 -4.11 -20.84 12.73
N ASN A 177 -3.68 -20.99 11.46
CA ASN A 177 -4.12 -20.16 10.35
C ASN A 177 -5.64 -20.07 10.23
N ALA A 178 -6.36 -21.18 10.42
CA ALA A 178 -7.81 -21.23 10.34
C ALA A 178 -8.48 -20.30 11.38
N GLN A 179 -7.94 -20.27 12.59
CA GLN A 179 -8.44 -19.43 13.67
C GLN A 179 -8.14 -17.94 13.38
N VAL A 180 -6.92 -17.61 13.00
CA VAL A 180 -6.55 -16.23 12.62
C VAL A 180 -7.40 -15.75 11.45
N LEU A 181 -7.56 -16.58 10.42
CA LEU A 181 -8.39 -16.24 9.26
C LEU A 181 -9.85 -15.96 9.66
N HIS A 182 -10.40 -16.76 10.59
CA HIS A 182 -11.74 -16.54 11.11
C HIS A 182 -11.89 -15.14 11.72
N TYR A 183 -10.89 -14.65 12.51
CA TYR A 183 -10.94 -13.30 13.05
C TYR A 183 -10.86 -12.21 11.98
N LEU A 184 -9.99 -12.38 11.02
CA LEU A 184 -9.84 -11.42 9.91
C LEU A 184 -11.11 -11.36 9.04
N THR A 185 -11.83 -12.47 8.86
CA THR A 185 -13.08 -12.50 8.08
C THR A 185 -14.23 -11.73 8.73
N GLN A 186 -14.21 -11.53 10.04
CA GLN A 186 -15.23 -10.73 10.74
C GLN A 186 -15.30 -9.28 10.26
N ILE A 187 -14.22 -8.77 9.68
CA ILE A 187 -14.10 -7.38 9.19
C ILE A 187 -13.97 -7.28 7.67
N GLN A 188 -14.21 -8.38 6.93
CA GLN A 188 -14.06 -8.41 5.47
C GLN A 188 -14.95 -7.42 4.71
N HIS A 189 -16.06 -6.96 5.31
CA HIS A 189 -16.94 -5.95 4.70
C HIS A 189 -16.37 -4.54 4.70
N THR A 190 -15.28 -4.32 5.44
CA THR A 190 -14.58 -3.04 5.49
C THR A 190 -13.08 -3.27 5.41
N PRO A 191 -12.58 -3.73 4.25
CA PRO A 191 -11.20 -4.18 4.07
C PRO A 191 -10.22 -3.00 4.07
N ASP A 192 -9.87 -2.55 5.27
CA ASP A 192 -8.88 -1.51 5.56
C ASP A 192 -7.77 -2.15 6.41
N ILE A 193 -6.51 -2.02 5.97
CA ILE A 193 -5.34 -2.58 6.68
C ILE A 193 -5.31 -2.11 8.14
N ARG A 194 -5.70 -0.87 8.42
CA ARG A 194 -5.78 -0.34 9.79
C ARG A 194 -6.75 -1.12 10.67
N LYS A 195 -7.85 -1.61 10.09
CA LYS A 195 -8.81 -2.47 10.81
C LYS A 195 -8.26 -3.87 11.02
N TYR A 196 -7.53 -4.42 10.05
CA TYR A 196 -6.80 -5.68 10.25
C TYR A 196 -5.78 -5.55 11.39
N CYS A 197 -4.97 -4.49 11.41
CA CYS A 197 -4.02 -4.25 12.51
C CYS A 197 -4.73 -4.15 13.87
N ARG A 198 -5.84 -3.42 13.97
CA ARG A 198 -6.64 -3.35 15.20
C ARG A 198 -7.18 -4.71 15.64
N LYS A 199 -7.56 -5.58 14.69
CA LYS A 199 -8.00 -6.94 15.01
C LYS A 199 -6.85 -7.79 15.53
N VAL A 200 -5.63 -7.59 15.03
CA VAL A 200 -4.42 -8.22 15.56
C VAL A 200 -4.11 -7.73 16.97
N ASP A 201 -4.22 -6.40 17.25
CA ASP A 201 -4.09 -5.86 18.61
C ASP A 201 -5.08 -6.53 19.58
N GLU A 202 -6.34 -6.71 19.15
CA GLU A 202 -7.37 -7.39 19.95
C GLU A 202 -6.99 -8.85 20.27
N ILE A 203 -6.52 -9.60 19.28
CA ILE A 203 -6.06 -10.99 19.45
C ILE A 203 -4.91 -11.06 20.47
N ILE A 204 -3.90 -10.22 20.31
CA ILE A 204 -2.74 -10.17 21.22
C ILE A 204 -3.19 -9.85 22.65
N TYR A 205 -4.08 -8.86 22.80
CA TYR A 205 -4.62 -8.49 24.11
C TYR A 205 -5.37 -9.66 24.79
N LEU A 206 -6.26 -10.34 24.05
CA LEU A 206 -7.03 -11.45 24.59
C LEU A 206 -6.14 -12.62 25.04
N VAL A 207 -5.15 -12.99 24.22
CA VAL A 207 -4.21 -14.06 24.57
C VAL A 207 -3.36 -13.68 25.78
N ASN A 208 -2.80 -12.49 25.82
CA ASN A 208 -1.95 -12.04 26.94
C ASN A 208 -2.73 -11.86 28.25
N SER A 209 -4.03 -11.60 28.17
CA SER A 209 -4.93 -11.48 29.32
C SER A 209 -5.55 -12.80 29.76
N ALA A 210 -5.18 -13.94 29.10
CA ALA A 210 -5.79 -15.26 29.28
C ALA A 210 -7.33 -15.26 29.13
N LEU A 211 -7.85 -14.32 28.34
CA LEU A 211 -9.27 -14.23 28.02
C LEU A 211 -9.63 -15.21 26.88
N PRO A 212 -10.87 -15.75 26.89
CA PRO A 212 -11.30 -16.67 25.83
C PRO A 212 -11.32 -15.95 24.48
N LEU A 213 -10.67 -16.53 23.51
CA LEU A 213 -10.81 -16.09 22.12
C LEU A 213 -12.21 -16.50 21.61
N PRO A 214 -12.92 -15.65 20.84
CA PRO A 214 -14.16 -16.05 20.18
C PRO A 214 -13.98 -17.34 19.39
N ALA A 215 -14.83 -18.33 19.61
CA ALA A 215 -14.71 -19.64 18.97
C ALA A 215 -14.82 -19.52 17.44
N ALA A 216 -13.86 -20.12 16.72
CA ALA A 216 -14.04 -20.36 15.30
C ALA A 216 -15.23 -21.31 15.11
N PRO A 217 -16.08 -21.13 14.07
CA PRO A 217 -17.13 -22.11 13.79
C PRO A 217 -16.47 -23.47 13.60
N ALA A 218 -17.05 -24.50 14.22
CA ALA A 218 -16.58 -25.86 14.06
C ALA A 218 -16.47 -26.17 12.56
N THR A 219 -15.28 -26.37 12.06
CA THR A 219 -15.09 -26.83 10.68
C THR A 219 -15.89 -28.11 10.54
N ALA A 220 -16.71 -28.22 9.50
CA ALA A 220 -17.53 -29.37 9.15
C ALA A 220 -16.66 -30.58 8.77
N ALA A 221 -15.83 -31.03 9.72
CA ALA A 221 -14.92 -32.17 9.59
C ALA A 221 -15.54 -33.47 10.10
N ASN A 222 -16.84 -33.47 10.43
CA ASN A 222 -17.59 -34.67 10.83
C ASN A 222 -19.00 -34.67 10.23
N GLN A 223 -19.10 -34.67 8.88
CA GLN A 223 -20.29 -35.24 8.28
C GLN A 223 -20.09 -36.77 8.27
N PRO A 224 -20.97 -37.57 8.91
CA PRO A 224 -20.91 -39.01 8.81
C PRO A 224 -21.08 -39.39 7.35
N GLN A 225 -20.10 -40.11 6.80
CA GLN A 225 -20.21 -40.68 5.46
C GLN A 225 -21.45 -41.61 5.44
N ILE A 226 -22.49 -41.23 4.70
CA ILE A 226 -23.63 -42.10 4.41
C ILE A 226 -23.06 -43.25 3.57
N LYS A 227 -22.88 -44.41 4.19
CA LYS A 227 -22.59 -45.66 3.46
C LYS A 227 -23.83 -46.02 2.65
N VAL A 228 -23.75 -45.81 1.34
CA VAL A 228 -24.74 -46.36 0.40
C VAL A 228 -24.58 -47.87 0.43
N VAL A 229 -25.52 -48.56 1.08
CA VAL A 229 -25.63 -50.03 1.03
C VAL A 229 -26.13 -50.41 -0.35
N ALA A 230 -25.28 -50.97 -1.19
CA ALA A 230 -25.66 -51.51 -2.49
C ALA A 230 -26.66 -52.66 -2.30
N GLY A 231 -27.89 -52.44 -2.66
CA GLY A 231 -28.92 -53.49 -2.67
C GLY A 231 -28.59 -54.60 -3.67
N LYS A 232 -28.45 -55.82 -3.16
CA LYS A 232 -28.37 -57.03 -3.99
C LYS A 232 -29.68 -57.20 -4.75
N LYS A 233 -29.64 -57.17 -6.07
CA LYS A 233 -30.72 -57.69 -6.93
C LYS A 233 -30.71 -59.22 -6.87
N LYS A 234 -31.85 -59.80 -6.52
CA LYS A 234 -32.23 -61.20 -6.88
C LYS A 234 -32.84 -61.19 -8.27
#